data_39548261c15bf933adc82ce6bab4cbcd
#
_entry.id   39548261c15bf933adc82ce6bab4cbcd
#
_cell.length_a   1.000
_cell.length_b   1.000
_cell.length_c   1.000
_cell.angle_alpha   90.00
_cell.angle_beta   90.00
_cell.angle_gamma   90.00
#
_symmetry.space_group_name_H-M   'P 1'
#
loop_
_entity.id
_entity.type
_entity.pdbx_description
1 polymer ?
#
loop_
_entity_poly.entity_id
_entity_poly.type
_entity_poly.pdbx_seq_one_letter_code
_entity_poly.pdbx_strand_id
1 'polypeptide(L)'
;GLGDVYKRQAARSPPTRKLRSPQRSGISEFRYNTFRMYRTRYHFLEETTSTNDEARNPRYGHGDAICAERQSAGRGQRGHTWSSEEGCNLMFSLVWEPRFLPVSEQFLLSEAVALALTDLFGGYGIDARIKWTNDIYAGDRKLVGILIEHNLTGDRLSRTIVGIGVNVNQT
;
A
#
# COMPACT_ATOMS: atom_id res chain seq x y z
N GLY A 1 -14.04 -19.42 2.87
CA GLY A 1 -12.87 -18.58 3.06
C GLY A 1 -13.00 -17.27 2.26
N LEU A 2 -12.15 -16.29 2.47
CA LEU A 2 -12.16 -15.03 1.72
C LEU A 2 -12.07 -15.24 0.19
N GLY A 3 -11.41 -16.30 -0.27
CA GLY A 3 -11.31 -16.66 -1.68
C GLY A 3 -12.66 -16.95 -2.37
N ASP A 4 -13.65 -17.46 -1.64
CA ASP A 4 -14.97 -17.75 -2.20
C ASP A 4 -15.84 -16.51 -2.35
N VAL A 5 -15.59 -15.48 -1.54
CA VAL A 5 -16.24 -14.17 -1.64
C VAL A 5 -15.78 -13.48 -2.95
N TYR A 6 -14.50 -13.56 -3.28
CA TYR A 6 -13.94 -12.98 -4.52
C TYR A 6 -14.50 -13.63 -5.78
N LYS A 7 -14.63 -14.97 -5.81
CA LYS A 7 -15.17 -15.70 -6.97
C LYS A 7 -16.63 -15.37 -7.25
N ARG A 8 -17.43 -15.07 -6.22
CA ARG A 8 -18.86 -14.73 -6.40
C ARG A 8 -19.08 -13.28 -6.82
N GLN A 9 -18.16 -12.36 -6.51
CA GLN A 9 -18.26 -10.95 -6.90
C GLN A 9 -17.75 -10.67 -8.32
N ALA A 10 -16.75 -11.41 -8.80
CA ALA A 10 -16.25 -11.30 -10.18
C ALA A 10 -17.32 -11.63 -11.25
N ALA A 11 -18.41 -12.33 -10.88
CA ALA A 11 -19.53 -12.67 -11.77
C ALA A 11 -20.63 -11.61 -11.84
N ARG A 12 -20.54 -10.52 -11.07
CA ARG A 12 -21.54 -9.43 -11.10
C ARG A 12 -20.86 -8.12 -11.52
N SER A 13 -20.80 -7.88 -12.82
CA SER A 13 -20.43 -6.57 -13.36
C SER A 13 -21.41 -5.51 -12.83
N PRO A 14 -20.96 -4.41 -12.23
CA PRO A 14 -21.84 -3.34 -11.83
C PRO A 14 -22.48 -2.69 -13.07
N PRO A 15 -23.74 -2.23 -13.00
CA PRO A 15 -24.36 -1.55 -14.11
C PRO A 15 -23.59 -0.28 -14.44
N THR A 16 -23.26 -0.11 -15.71
CA THR A 16 -22.62 1.11 -16.23
C THR A 16 -23.55 2.31 -16.03
N ARG A 17 -23.30 3.06 -14.95
CA ARG A 17 -23.97 4.35 -14.70
C ARG A 17 -23.38 5.38 -15.66
N LYS A 18 -24.11 5.76 -16.71
CA LYS A 18 -23.78 6.91 -17.55
C LYS A 18 -23.75 8.16 -16.68
N LEU A 19 -22.56 8.65 -16.41
CA LEU A 19 -22.36 9.95 -15.76
C LEU A 19 -22.82 11.04 -16.72
N ARG A 20 -23.87 11.78 -16.34
CA ARG A 20 -24.27 13.02 -17.00
C ARG A 20 -23.14 14.03 -16.78
N SER A 21 -22.69 14.66 -17.87
CA SER A 21 -21.75 15.77 -17.84
C SER A 21 -22.31 16.93 -16.99
N PRO A 22 -21.58 17.47 -16.01
CA PRO A 22 -22.00 18.66 -15.31
C PRO A 22 -21.91 19.88 -16.26
N GLN A 23 -22.99 20.69 -16.30
CA GLN A 23 -22.98 21.96 -16.97
C GLN A 23 -21.95 22.89 -16.35
N ARG A 24 -21.17 23.54 -17.21
CA ARG A 24 -20.16 24.54 -16.85
C ARG A 24 -20.84 25.79 -16.26
N SER A 25 -20.66 26.03 -14.97
CA SER A 25 -20.79 27.33 -14.35
C SER A 25 -19.46 27.70 -13.70
N GLY A 26 -18.92 28.83 -14.15
CA GLY A 26 -17.65 29.47 -13.87
C GLY A 26 -17.05 29.28 -12.48
N ILE A 27 -16.11 28.35 -12.39
CA ILE A 27 -15.10 28.33 -11.37
C ILE A 27 -13.78 28.41 -12.13
N SER A 28 -13.03 29.48 -11.81
CA SER A 28 -11.71 29.80 -12.36
C SER A 28 -10.87 28.54 -12.56
N GLU A 29 -10.17 28.52 -13.71
CA GLU A 29 -9.14 27.52 -14.04
C GLU A 29 -8.19 27.31 -12.88
N PHE A 30 -8.53 26.36 -12.00
CA PHE A 30 -7.50 25.60 -11.31
C PHE A 30 -6.77 24.85 -12.43
N ARG A 31 -5.66 25.41 -12.87
CA ARG A 31 -4.68 24.70 -13.65
C ARG A 31 -4.44 23.40 -12.89
N TYR A 32 -5.01 22.31 -13.35
CA TYR A 32 -4.51 20.98 -13.12
C TYR A 32 -3.09 20.98 -13.68
N ASN A 33 -2.19 21.53 -12.88
CA ASN A 33 -0.78 21.32 -13.12
C ASN A 33 -0.65 19.81 -13.14
N THR A 34 -0.41 19.30 -14.32
CA THR A 34 -0.19 17.91 -14.69
C THR A 34 0.40 17.18 -13.49
N PHE A 35 -0.44 16.50 -12.70
CA PHE A 35 0.04 15.38 -11.91
C PHE A 35 0.67 14.47 -12.94
N ARG A 36 1.96 14.59 -13.10
CA ARG A 36 2.77 13.58 -13.77
C ARG A 36 2.39 12.31 -13.02
N MET A 37 1.49 11.52 -13.58
CA MET A 37 1.18 10.20 -13.04
C MET A 37 2.53 9.52 -12.93
N TYR A 38 3.05 9.45 -11.71
CA TYR A 38 4.28 8.75 -11.45
C TYR A 38 4.03 7.35 -11.95
N ARG A 39 4.72 6.95 -13.03
CA ARG A 39 4.61 5.60 -13.53
C ARG A 39 5.21 4.74 -12.45
N THR A 40 4.37 4.11 -11.65
CA THR A 40 4.79 3.08 -10.72
C THR A 40 5.46 1.99 -11.55
N ARG A 41 6.72 1.74 -11.27
CA ARG A 41 7.46 0.63 -11.88
C ARG A 41 7.35 -0.56 -10.95
N TYR A 42 6.86 -1.67 -11.48
CA TYR A 42 6.73 -2.91 -10.73
C TYR A 42 7.95 -3.79 -10.95
N HIS A 43 8.54 -4.22 -9.85
CA HIS A 43 9.66 -5.15 -9.83
C HIS A 43 9.19 -6.41 -9.08
N PHE A 44 9.02 -7.50 -9.81
CA PHE A 44 8.63 -8.77 -9.24
C PHE A 44 9.86 -9.64 -9.00
N LEU A 45 9.91 -10.29 -7.84
CA LEU A 45 10.95 -11.21 -7.40
C LEU A 45 10.30 -12.52 -6.98
N GLU A 46 10.87 -13.63 -7.40
CA GLU A 46 10.43 -14.95 -6.92
C GLU A 46 10.73 -15.08 -5.43
N GLU A 47 11.93 -14.66 -5.00
CA GLU A 47 12.35 -14.68 -3.60
C GLU A 47 13.20 -13.47 -3.24
N THR A 48 13.06 -13.02 -1.98
CA THR A 48 13.96 -12.07 -1.34
C THR A 48 14.00 -12.32 0.17
N THR A 49 14.96 -11.74 0.87
CA THR A 49 14.95 -11.74 2.35
C THR A 49 13.75 -10.95 2.88
N SER A 50 13.56 -9.73 2.39
CA SER A 50 12.44 -8.83 2.70
C SER A 50 12.29 -7.81 1.59
N THR A 51 11.08 -7.54 1.14
CA THR A 51 10.82 -6.49 0.14
C THR A 51 11.25 -5.11 0.65
N ASN A 52 11.18 -4.86 1.97
CA ASN A 52 11.70 -3.62 2.56
C ASN A 52 13.22 -3.52 2.46
N ASP A 53 13.95 -4.62 2.70
CA ASP A 53 15.41 -4.62 2.59
C ASP A 53 15.84 -4.48 1.13
N GLU A 54 15.18 -5.16 0.22
CA GLU A 54 15.41 -5.02 -1.21
C GLU A 54 15.15 -3.59 -1.69
N ALA A 55 14.07 -2.97 -1.23
CA ALA A 55 13.70 -1.59 -1.59
C ALA A 55 14.73 -0.53 -1.14
N ARG A 56 15.69 -0.89 -0.27
CA ARG A 56 16.81 -0.01 0.12
C ARG A 56 17.86 0.12 -0.96
N ASN A 57 17.90 -0.81 -1.91
CA ASN A 57 18.86 -0.75 -3.01
C ASN A 57 18.68 0.57 -3.79
N PRO A 58 19.75 1.33 -4.04
CA PRO A 58 19.69 2.63 -4.73
C PRO A 58 19.22 2.55 -6.19
N ARG A 59 19.17 1.35 -6.77
CA ARG A 59 18.58 1.14 -8.12
C ARG A 59 17.09 1.47 -8.18
N TYR A 60 16.39 1.40 -7.05
CA TYR A 60 14.98 1.75 -6.94
C TYR A 60 14.81 3.21 -6.52
N GLY A 61 13.86 3.89 -7.12
CA GLY A 61 13.58 5.29 -6.87
C GLY A 61 12.13 5.56 -6.50
N HIS A 62 11.80 6.83 -6.36
CA HIS A 62 10.45 7.28 -6.06
C HIS A 62 9.42 6.71 -7.03
N GLY A 63 8.38 6.07 -6.50
CA GLY A 63 7.30 5.43 -7.24
C GLY A 63 7.57 3.98 -7.64
N ASP A 64 8.71 3.38 -7.28
CA ASP A 64 8.95 1.96 -7.52
C ASP A 64 8.22 1.10 -6.49
N ALA A 65 7.64 -0.01 -6.96
CA ALA A 65 7.01 -1.05 -6.16
C ALA A 65 7.78 -2.36 -6.32
N ILE A 66 8.29 -2.89 -5.25
CA ILE A 66 9.02 -4.15 -5.19
C ILE A 66 8.10 -5.21 -4.59
N CYS A 67 7.72 -6.21 -5.37
CA CYS A 67 6.85 -7.31 -4.96
C CYS A 67 7.66 -8.60 -4.88
N ALA A 68 7.34 -9.48 -3.95
CA ALA A 68 7.96 -10.80 -3.86
C ALA A 68 6.90 -11.88 -3.63
N GLU A 69 7.11 -13.05 -4.25
CA GLU A 69 6.28 -14.21 -4.00
C GLU A 69 6.62 -14.84 -2.66
N ARG A 70 7.92 -14.89 -2.32
CA ARG A 70 8.43 -15.43 -1.07
C ARG A 70 9.42 -14.49 -0.38
N GLN A 71 9.29 -14.37 0.95
CA GLN A 71 10.27 -13.71 1.80
C GLN A 71 10.87 -14.71 2.79
N SER A 72 12.20 -14.87 2.78
CA SER A 72 12.89 -15.78 3.69
C SER A 72 13.13 -15.19 5.08
N ALA A 73 13.09 -13.87 5.22
CA ALA A 73 13.25 -13.13 6.47
C ALA A 73 12.32 -11.90 6.51
N GLY A 74 11.02 -12.12 6.26
CA GLY A 74 10.01 -11.06 6.29
C GLY A 74 9.99 -10.33 7.64
N ARG A 75 9.93 -9.01 7.62
CA ARG A 75 10.03 -8.16 8.81
C ARG A 75 8.70 -7.49 9.15
N GLY A 76 8.43 -7.38 10.45
CA GLY A 76 7.38 -6.58 11.05
C GLY A 76 7.93 -5.50 11.98
N GLN A 77 7.06 -4.75 12.66
CA GLN A 77 7.48 -3.75 13.64
C GLN A 77 8.11 -4.38 14.88
N ARG A 78 9.05 -3.65 15.50
CA ARG A 78 9.68 -3.98 16.80
C ARG A 78 10.27 -5.40 16.86
N GLY A 79 10.86 -5.86 15.76
CA GLY A 79 11.51 -7.17 15.71
C GLY A 79 10.56 -8.35 15.47
N HIS A 80 9.28 -8.10 15.27
CA HIS A 80 8.38 -9.15 14.80
C HIS A 80 8.73 -9.58 13.38
N THR A 81 8.44 -10.84 13.05
CA THR A 81 8.57 -11.37 11.70
C THR A 81 7.24 -11.30 10.97
N TRP A 82 7.30 -11.11 9.65
CA TRP A 82 6.19 -11.36 8.75
C TRP A 82 6.37 -12.73 8.13
N SER A 83 5.47 -13.65 8.42
CA SER A 83 5.45 -14.99 7.84
C SER A 83 4.32 -15.08 6.82
N SER A 84 4.58 -15.71 5.69
CA SER A 84 3.63 -15.93 4.62
C SER A 84 3.92 -17.27 3.95
N GLU A 85 2.88 -18.06 3.72
CA GLU A 85 2.98 -19.20 2.84
C GLU A 85 3.13 -18.73 1.39
N GLU A 86 3.92 -19.48 0.61
CA GLU A 86 4.19 -19.15 -0.78
C GLU A 86 2.89 -19.10 -1.60
N GLY A 87 2.73 -18.06 -2.41
CA GLY A 87 1.56 -17.85 -3.25
C GLY A 87 0.25 -17.53 -2.52
N CYS A 88 0.25 -17.46 -1.18
CA CYS A 88 -0.97 -17.22 -0.41
C CYS A 88 -1.27 -15.76 -0.16
N ASN A 89 -0.26 -14.91 -0.14
CA ASN A 89 -0.36 -13.52 0.31
C ASN A 89 0.30 -12.55 -0.67
N LEU A 90 -0.03 -11.28 -0.54
CA LEU A 90 0.63 -10.23 -1.30
C LEU A 90 1.64 -9.51 -0.41
N MET A 91 2.90 -9.48 -0.83
CA MET A 91 3.99 -8.81 -0.13
C MET A 91 4.69 -7.84 -1.07
N PHE A 92 4.69 -6.57 -0.70
CA PHE A 92 5.36 -5.54 -1.51
C PHE A 92 5.83 -4.37 -0.68
N SER A 93 6.78 -3.61 -1.23
CA SER A 93 7.27 -2.36 -0.66
C SER A 93 7.25 -1.26 -1.70
N LEU A 94 6.79 -0.08 -1.31
CA LEU A 94 6.79 1.12 -2.13
C LEU A 94 7.96 2.01 -1.71
N VAL A 95 8.65 2.59 -2.70
CA VAL A 95 9.70 3.59 -2.45
C VAL A 95 9.12 4.97 -2.65
N TRP A 96 9.18 5.79 -1.61
CA TRP A 96 8.75 7.18 -1.62
C TRP A 96 9.90 8.11 -1.24
N GLU A 97 9.90 9.33 -1.80
CA GLU A 97 10.83 10.40 -1.45
C GLU A 97 10.05 11.67 -1.08
N PRO A 98 9.40 11.69 0.10
CA PRO A 98 8.57 12.80 0.53
C PRO A 98 9.42 13.92 1.14
N ARG A 99 10.35 14.48 0.35
CA ARG A 99 11.34 15.49 0.80
C ARG A 99 10.71 16.78 1.32
N PHE A 100 9.42 17.00 1.04
CA PHE A 100 8.65 18.12 1.57
C PHE A 100 8.20 17.91 3.01
N LEU A 101 8.19 16.66 3.51
CA LEU A 101 7.62 16.32 4.81
C LEU A 101 8.71 16.39 5.91
N PRO A 102 8.49 17.20 6.96
CA PRO A 102 9.36 17.22 8.12
C PRO A 102 9.26 15.93 8.94
N VAL A 103 10.31 15.56 9.65
CA VAL A 103 10.35 14.35 10.50
C VAL A 103 9.26 14.37 11.57
N SER A 104 8.92 15.55 12.10
CA SER A 104 7.85 15.70 13.10
C SER A 104 6.47 15.26 12.59
N GLU A 105 6.29 15.24 11.27
CA GLU A 105 5.03 14.87 10.61
C GLU A 105 5.08 13.49 9.94
N GLN A 106 6.14 12.70 10.18
CA GLN A 106 6.31 11.37 9.57
C GLN A 106 5.10 10.45 9.74
N PHE A 107 4.35 10.62 10.83
CA PHE A 107 3.20 9.79 11.16
C PHE A 107 2.04 9.95 10.16
N LEU A 108 1.93 11.13 9.50
CA LEU A 108 0.94 11.36 8.45
C LEU A 108 1.03 10.35 7.30
N LEU A 109 2.24 9.82 7.02
CA LEU A 109 2.40 8.77 6.00
C LEU A 109 1.76 7.45 6.45
N SER A 110 1.87 7.10 7.73
CA SER A 110 1.24 5.90 8.27
C SER A 110 -0.28 6.01 8.22
N GLU A 111 -0.81 7.17 8.56
CA GLU A 111 -2.26 7.45 8.49
C GLU A 111 -2.75 7.38 7.04
N ALA A 112 -2.06 8.05 6.12
CA ALA A 112 -2.44 8.06 4.71
C ALA A 112 -2.44 6.65 4.10
N VAL A 113 -1.42 5.84 4.38
CA VAL A 113 -1.33 4.46 3.91
C VAL A 113 -2.45 3.60 4.50
N ALA A 114 -2.70 3.71 5.80
CA ALA A 114 -3.75 2.93 6.47
C ALA A 114 -5.13 3.29 5.94
N LEU A 115 -5.44 4.59 5.74
CA LEU A 115 -6.69 5.06 5.16
C LEU A 115 -6.85 4.57 3.72
N ALA A 116 -5.82 4.71 2.89
CA ALA A 116 -5.87 4.25 1.50
C ALA A 116 -6.15 2.74 1.38
N LEU A 117 -5.57 1.93 2.28
CA LEU A 117 -5.82 0.49 2.32
C LEU A 117 -7.23 0.16 2.82
N THR A 118 -7.74 0.86 3.84
CA THR A 118 -9.13 0.66 4.30
C THR A 118 -10.13 1.04 3.23
N ASP A 119 -9.92 2.15 2.52
CA ASP A 119 -10.76 2.57 1.39
C ASP A 119 -10.72 1.55 0.25
N LEU A 120 -9.52 1.04 -0.08
CA LEU A 120 -9.35 -0.01 -1.09
C LEU A 120 -10.19 -1.24 -0.75
N PHE A 121 -10.06 -1.76 0.47
CA PHE A 121 -10.80 -2.96 0.89
C PHE A 121 -12.29 -2.70 1.04
N GLY A 122 -12.68 -1.50 1.46
CA GLY A 122 -14.07 -1.04 1.47
C GLY A 122 -14.70 -1.07 0.07
N GLY A 123 -13.93 -0.71 -0.97
CA GLY A 123 -14.33 -0.83 -2.38
C GLY A 123 -14.61 -2.28 -2.82
N TYR A 124 -14.02 -3.27 -2.14
CA TYR A 124 -14.30 -4.69 -2.34
C TYR A 124 -15.40 -5.24 -1.40
N GLY A 125 -16.03 -4.38 -0.60
CA GLY A 125 -17.07 -4.77 0.35
C GLY A 125 -16.54 -5.45 1.62
N ILE A 126 -15.28 -5.25 1.96
CA ILE A 126 -14.65 -5.76 3.17
C ILE A 126 -14.71 -4.65 4.24
N ASP A 127 -15.33 -4.93 5.41
CA ASP A 127 -15.28 -4.03 6.57
C ASP A 127 -13.88 -4.07 7.21
N ALA A 128 -12.97 -3.32 6.61
CA ALA A 128 -11.59 -3.21 7.06
C ALA A 128 -11.46 -2.10 8.08
N ARG A 129 -10.81 -2.38 9.21
CA ARG A 129 -10.64 -1.45 10.34
C ARG A 129 -9.18 -1.33 10.73
N ILE A 130 -8.75 -0.09 10.98
CA ILE A 130 -7.40 0.20 11.44
C ILE A 130 -7.26 -0.23 12.88
N LYS A 131 -6.31 -1.13 13.15
CA LYS A 131 -5.85 -1.45 14.49
C LYS A 131 -4.51 -0.73 14.70
N TRP A 132 -4.55 0.26 15.56
CA TRP A 132 -3.37 1.05 15.90
C TRP A 132 -2.20 0.13 16.31
N THR A 133 -1.01 0.34 15.78
CA THR A 133 -0.49 1.50 15.01
C THR A 133 -0.36 1.24 13.50
N ASN A 134 -0.29 -0.02 13.07
CA ASN A 134 0.19 -0.41 11.75
C ASN A 134 -0.51 -1.64 11.16
N ASP A 135 -1.64 -2.02 11.71
CA ASP A 135 -2.37 -3.20 11.27
C ASP A 135 -3.76 -2.83 10.78
N ILE A 136 -4.26 -3.59 9.80
CA ILE A 136 -5.65 -3.52 9.36
C ILE A 136 -6.28 -4.89 9.57
N TYR A 137 -7.47 -4.90 10.13
CA TYR A 137 -8.23 -6.09 10.46
C TYR A 137 -9.55 -6.12 9.68
N ALA A 138 -9.99 -7.34 9.34
CA ALA A 138 -11.33 -7.64 8.88
C ALA A 138 -11.96 -8.61 9.89
N GLY A 139 -12.92 -8.12 10.68
CA GLY A 139 -13.37 -8.81 11.88
C GLY A 139 -12.21 -9.03 12.86
N ASP A 140 -12.02 -10.27 13.32
CA ASP A 140 -10.95 -10.64 14.26
C ASP A 140 -9.63 -11.07 13.57
N ARG A 141 -9.58 -11.02 12.25
CA ARG A 141 -8.41 -11.47 11.49
C ARG A 141 -7.59 -10.29 10.99
N LYS A 142 -6.28 -10.39 11.16
CA LYS A 142 -5.35 -9.43 10.58
C LYS A 142 -5.36 -9.57 9.06
N LEU A 143 -5.79 -8.50 8.37
CA LEU A 143 -5.83 -8.43 6.92
C LEU A 143 -4.52 -7.86 6.37
N VAL A 144 -3.99 -6.79 6.98
CA VAL A 144 -2.77 -6.13 6.53
C VAL A 144 -1.84 -5.83 7.69
N GLY A 145 -0.53 -6.02 7.45
CA GLY A 145 0.55 -5.45 8.26
C GLY A 145 1.30 -4.39 7.47
N ILE A 146 1.60 -3.26 8.10
CA ILE A 146 2.31 -2.14 7.50
C ILE A 146 3.63 -1.93 8.25
N LEU A 147 4.74 -1.82 7.52
CA LEU A 147 6.07 -1.50 8.06
C LEU A 147 6.66 -0.34 7.29
N ILE A 148 6.68 0.83 7.91
CA ILE A 148 7.24 2.04 7.30
C ILE A 148 8.60 2.35 7.92
N GLU A 149 9.60 2.56 7.06
CA GLU A 149 10.97 2.88 7.44
C GLU A 149 11.43 4.14 6.71
N HIS A 150 12.10 5.03 7.43
CA HIS A 150 12.50 6.34 6.91
C HIS A 150 14.01 6.51 6.90
N ASN A 151 14.52 7.13 5.85
CA ASN A 151 15.83 7.76 5.83
C ASN A 151 15.63 9.28 5.94
N LEU A 152 16.54 9.93 6.66
CA LEU A 152 16.46 11.35 6.96
C LEU A 152 17.62 12.12 6.31
N THR A 153 17.35 13.37 5.94
CA THR A 153 18.39 14.35 5.60
C THR A 153 18.02 15.66 6.28
N GLY A 154 18.81 16.01 7.30
CA GLY A 154 18.44 17.09 8.21
C GLY A 154 17.14 16.77 8.95
N ASP A 155 16.21 17.68 8.91
CA ASP A 155 14.88 17.57 9.55
C ASP A 155 13.78 17.02 8.63
N ARG A 156 14.16 16.46 7.47
CA ARG A 156 13.20 16.01 6.45
C ARG A 156 13.37 14.54 6.10
N LEU A 157 12.25 13.95 5.65
CA LEU A 157 12.24 12.59 5.12
C LEU A 157 12.86 12.60 3.71
N SER A 158 14.03 11.99 3.55
CA SER A 158 14.68 11.90 2.24
C SER A 158 14.18 10.70 1.44
N ARG A 159 13.93 9.58 2.10
CA ARG A 159 13.40 8.34 1.50
C ARG A 159 12.55 7.61 2.52
N THR A 160 11.44 7.09 2.08
CA THR A 160 10.53 6.27 2.87
C THR A 160 10.27 4.96 2.13
N ILE A 161 10.37 3.85 2.83
CA ILE A 161 10.00 2.52 2.34
C ILE A 161 8.74 2.12 3.08
N VAL A 162 7.68 1.86 2.33
CA VAL A 162 6.38 1.45 2.86
C VAL A 162 6.16 -0.02 2.54
N GLY A 163 6.47 -0.89 3.48
CA GLY A 163 6.21 -2.32 3.39
C GLY A 163 4.76 -2.65 3.72
N ILE A 164 4.16 -3.46 2.88
CA ILE A 164 2.76 -3.89 3.02
C ILE A 164 2.69 -5.40 2.80
N GLY A 165 2.20 -6.11 3.80
CA GLY A 165 1.84 -7.51 3.70
C GLY A 165 0.34 -7.68 3.82
N VAL A 166 -0.30 -8.33 2.84
CA VAL A 166 -1.75 -8.57 2.82
C VAL A 166 -2.00 -10.07 2.93
N ASN A 167 -2.73 -10.47 3.95
CA ASN A 167 -3.20 -11.84 4.12
C ASN A 167 -4.44 -12.06 3.23
N VAL A 168 -4.26 -12.81 2.16
CA VAL A 168 -5.34 -13.05 1.16
C VAL A 168 -5.94 -14.44 1.34
N ASN A 169 -5.11 -15.47 1.30
CA ASN A 169 -5.52 -16.88 1.33
C ASN A 169 -4.91 -17.68 2.49
N GLN A 170 -4.17 -17.03 3.37
CA GLN A 170 -3.60 -17.68 4.54
C GLN A 170 -4.71 -18.04 5.54
N THR A 171 -4.78 -19.29 5.97
CA THR A 171 -5.79 -19.82 6.92
C THR A 171 -5.27 -19.85 8.35
#